data_3790ab461a0743ac137ef29366e63509
#
_entry.id   3790ab461a0743ac137ef29366e63509
#
_cell.length_a   1.000
_cell.length_b   1.000
_cell.length_c   1.000
_cell.angle_alpha   90.00
_cell.angle_beta   90.00
_cell.angle_gamma   90.00
#
_symmetry.space_group_name_H-M   'P 1'
#
loop_
_entity.id
_entity.type
_entity.pdbx_description
1 polymer ?
#
loop_
_entity_poly.entity_id
_entity_poly.type
_entity_poly.pdbx_seq_one_letter_code
_entity_poly.pdbx_strand_id
1 'polypeptide(L)'
;VIDKYKEKGNRDARIISDSVIYDKKSNTIAIKVKLEEGRKYYFGDIRYLGNTVYTERQLNSILGIKKGDVYNGTILQKRIADQTKPDGEDLTNLYQNNGYLFSTINPVEVRTANDTIDFEIRITEGPIAYFNKITVVGNDKTNDHVIYRELRTKPGQKYSKEDLIRSIREIGQLGFFDPEAIKPDFKNVDPQAGTVDIEYNVVEKGSSQVELQGGYGGGGFIGTLGLSFNNFSARNMFKRGAYKPLPMGDGQKMALRLQGSSFFQTYSLSFSEPWFGGKKPVSFSTSLSHSKQFLFNSRSRDVDRSQSFNITSLSIGLAKRLTVPDDYFVLSQALSFQYYDLNNYNTGLFTFGDGASRNLAYTIGLSRNSKGVNPIFPTVGSEFSISGKFTLPYSLFNGVDYANLENLAENKVRATVASEAPDGTNYPAGSYLNSEGYPVTDPADAAVDRGKVDQEKFNWLEYYKIKFKADNYTRIYEKLVLRTNAEFGFMGAYNSDRGLVPFERFFLGGDGLANFSLDGREVIQLRGYPNNSLSSQDGGTIYNKFSLELRYPITLNQSASIYALSFLEAGSAFDTFKQYNPFKLQRSAGVGIRVFMPAFGLLGIDFAHGFDAVPGETVKSGWQTHFIIGQQF
;
A
#
# COMPACT_ATOMS: atom_id res chain seq x y z
N VAL A 1 33.33 -21.75 -0.22
CA VAL A 1 34.33 -21.77 0.91
C VAL A 1 35.49 -20.83 0.57
N ILE A 2 36.16 -21.01 -0.55
CA ILE A 2 37.33 -20.20 -0.98
C ILE A 2 37.00 -18.70 -1.01
N ASP A 3 35.86 -18.32 -1.56
CA ASP A 3 35.45 -16.90 -1.64
C ASP A 3 35.35 -16.23 -0.27
N LYS A 4 34.92 -16.99 0.76
CA LYS A 4 34.88 -16.50 2.14
C LYS A 4 36.28 -16.21 2.73
N TYR A 5 37.30 -16.97 2.32
CA TYR A 5 38.68 -16.69 2.69
C TYR A 5 39.22 -15.49 1.91
N LYS A 6 38.93 -15.40 0.63
CA LYS A 6 39.27 -14.23 -0.21
C LYS A 6 38.61 -12.94 0.29
N GLU A 7 37.40 -13.02 0.83
CA GLU A 7 36.72 -11.88 1.49
C GLU A 7 37.47 -11.40 2.75
N LYS A 8 38.24 -12.28 3.40
CA LYS A 8 38.99 -11.98 4.64
C LYS A 8 40.46 -11.63 4.40
N GLY A 9 40.90 -11.49 3.17
CA GLY A 9 42.27 -11.13 2.80
C GLY A 9 43.13 -12.29 2.31
N ASN A 10 42.66 -13.51 2.36
CA ASN A 10 43.42 -14.68 1.99
C ASN A 10 43.32 -14.95 0.47
N ARG A 11 44.02 -14.14 -0.32
CA ARG A 11 44.01 -14.23 -1.80
C ARG A 11 44.37 -15.62 -2.32
N ASP A 12 45.41 -16.25 -1.75
CA ASP A 12 45.98 -17.51 -2.19
C ASP A 12 45.32 -18.73 -1.57
N ALA A 13 44.18 -18.54 -0.88
CA ALA A 13 43.43 -19.64 -0.28
C ALA A 13 43.00 -20.65 -1.34
N ARG A 14 43.36 -21.94 -1.11
CA ARG A 14 43.04 -23.04 -2.02
C ARG A 14 42.66 -24.30 -1.27
N ILE A 15 41.81 -25.10 -1.92
CA ILE A 15 41.53 -26.46 -1.46
C ILE A 15 42.67 -27.38 -1.89
N ILE A 16 43.29 -28.04 -0.92
CA ILE A 16 44.37 -29.02 -1.17
C ILE A 16 43.74 -30.37 -1.49
N SER A 17 42.73 -30.77 -0.77
CA SER A 17 42.00 -32.01 -0.99
C SER A 17 40.61 -31.93 -0.41
N ASP A 18 39.68 -32.61 -1.02
CA ASP A 18 38.32 -32.83 -0.53
C ASP A 18 37.98 -34.31 -0.53
N SER A 19 37.14 -34.73 0.36
CA SER A 19 36.59 -36.09 0.37
C SER A 19 35.15 -36.06 0.84
N VAL A 20 34.31 -36.82 0.17
CA VAL A 20 32.90 -36.99 0.47
C VAL A 20 32.68 -38.42 1.00
N ILE A 21 32.20 -38.54 2.23
CA ILE A 21 31.90 -39.82 2.87
C ILE A 21 30.38 -39.90 3.04
N TYR A 22 29.80 -40.90 2.40
CA TYR A 22 28.36 -41.16 2.53
C TYR A 22 28.14 -42.26 3.56
N ASP A 23 27.46 -41.92 4.67
CA ASP A 23 27.03 -42.89 5.65
C ASP A 23 25.62 -43.39 5.30
N LYS A 24 25.52 -44.61 4.81
CA LYS A 24 24.26 -45.26 4.43
C LYS A 24 23.34 -45.53 5.63
N LYS A 25 23.89 -45.66 6.86
CA LYS A 25 23.08 -45.97 8.04
C LYS A 25 22.32 -44.76 8.57
N SER A 26 22.96 -43.60 8.58
CA SER A 26 22.36 -42.35 9.02
C SER A 26 21.78 -41.49 7.88
N ASN A 27 21.94 -41.92 6.62
CA ASN A 27 21.58 -41.17 5.42
C ASN A 27 22.16 -39.76 5.39
N THR A 28 23.42 -39.63 5.86
CA THR A 28 24.13 -38.34 5.94
C THR A 28 25.36 -38.35 5.05
N ILE A 29 25.76 -37.16 4.60
CA ILE A 29 26.98 -36.93 3.83
C ILE A 29 27.93 -36.10 4.70
N ALA A 30 29.13 -36.63 4.97
CA ALA A 30 30.21 -35.89 5.60
C ALA A 30 31.17 -35.41 4.53
N ILE A 31 31.39 -34.11 4.45
CA ILE A 31 32.35 -33.51 3.52
C ILE A 31 33.56 -33.05 4.34
N LYS A 32 34.72 -33.59 4.05
CA LYS A 32 36.00 -33.19 4.63
C LYS A 32 36.76 -32.38 3.60
N VAL A 33 37.07 -31.14 3.90
CA VAL A 33 37.84 -30.25 3.03
C VAL A 33 39.11 -29.86 3.77
N LYS A 34 40.26 -30.14 3.15
CA LYS A 34 41.56 -29.66 3.61
C LYS A 34 41.91 -28.42 2.79
N LEU A 35 42.15 -27.32 3.51
CA LEU A 35 42.34 -26.01 2.95
C LEU A 35 43.68 -25.44 3.37
N GLU A 36 44.36 -24.72 2.48
CA GLU A 36 45.49 -23.86 2.76
C GLU A 36 45.02 -22.40 2.65
N GLU A 37 45.17 -21.65 3.74
CA GLU A 37 44.65 -20.26 3.83
C GLU A 37 45.55 -19.27 3.09
N GLY A 38 46.84 -19.55 3.02
CA GLY A 38 47.84 -18.62 2.48
C GLY A 38 48.07 -17.42 3.42
N ARG A 39 48.68 -16.37 2.86
CA ARG A 39 48.93 -15.11 3.58
C ARG A 39 47.74 -14.18 3.50
N LYS A 40 47.68 -13.27 4.43
CA LYS A 40 46.71 -12.17 4.44
C LYS A 40 47.28 -10.98 3.69
N TYR A 41 46.56 -10.51 2.69
CA TYR A 41 46.94 -9.38 1.84
C TYR A 41 46.10 -8.13 2.14
N TYR A 42 46.65 -6.99 1.72
CA TYR A 42 46.04 -5.66 1.83
C TYR A 42 46.05 -4.96 0.48
N PHE A 43 45.11 -4.05 0.24
CA PHE A 43 45.11 -3.21 -0.95
C PHE A 43 46.26 -2.18 -0.88
N GLY A 44 47.05 -2.11 -1.92
CA GLY A 44 48.06 -1.12 -2.15
C GLY A 44 47.54 0.09 -2.91
N ASP A 45 48.37 0.61 -3.82
CA ASP A 45 47.97 1.73 -4.68
C ASP A 45 47.03 1.24 -5.79
N ILE A 46 45.94 1.99 -6.00
CA ILE A 46 44.98 1.74 -7.06
C ILE A 46 45.10 2.89 -8.05
N ARG A 47 45.45 2.57 -9.27
CA ARG A 47 45.58 3.52 -10.38
C ARG A 47 44.56 3.21 -11.46
N TYR A 48 44.13 4.25 -12.18
CA TYR A 48 43.24 4.08 -13.31
C TYR A 48 44.00 4.40 -14.61
N LEU A 49 43.74 3.63 -15.65
CA LEU A 49 44.33 3.82 -16.98
C LEU A 49 43.23 3.80 -18.03
N GLY A 50 43.16 4.86 -18.84
CA GLY A 50 42.18 4.97 -19.94
C GLY A 50 40.88 5.67 -19.54
N ASN A 51 40.78 6.23 -18.33
CA ASN A 51 39.63 6.99 -17.84
C ASN A 51 39.69 8.45 -18.32
N THR A 52 39.11 8.74 -19.49
CA THR A 52 39.06 10.11 -20.03
C THR A 52 37.78 10.85 -19.65
N VAL A 53 36.70 10.13 -19.36
CA VAL A 53 35.36 10.68 -19.04
C VAL A 53 35.20 11.00 -17.55
N TYR A 54 35.70 10.14 -16.68
CA TYR A 54 35.57 10.30 -15.24
C TYR A 54 36.93 10.51 -14.58
N THR A 55 36.96 11.41 -13.60
CA THR A 55 38.14 11.66 -12.79
C THR A 55 38.40 10.49 -11.82
N GLU A 56 39.67 10.27 -11.47
CA GLU A 56 40.05 9.26 -10.46
C GLU A 56 39.28 9.45 -9.14
N ARG A 57 39.01 10.71 -8.75
CA ARG A 57 38.24 11.01 -7.55
C ARG A 57 36.81 10.46 -7.62
N GLN A 58 36.13 10.58 -8.75
CA GLN A 58 34.79 10.05 -8.97
C GLN A 58 34.80 8.52 -8.98
N LEU A 59 35.75 7.91 -9.67
CA LEU A 59 35.89 6.46 -9.71
C LEU A 59 36.21 5.88 -8.32
N ASN A 60 37.11 6.51 -7.56
CA ASN A 60 37.42 6.11 -6.19
C ASN A 60 36.23 6.24 -5.24
N SER A 61 35.34 7.22 -5.44
CA SER A 61 34.15 7.35 -4.59
C SER A 61 33.18 6.17 -4.75
N ILE A 62 33.09 5.60 -5.94
CA ILE A 62 32.26 4.41 -6.23
C ILE A 62 32.98 3.13 -5.83
N LEU A 63 34.27 3.02 -6.15
CA LEU A 63 35.08 1.86 -5.78
C LEU A 63 35.10 1.67 -4.25
N GLY A 64 35.23 2.77 -3.49
CA GLY A 64 35.15 2.76 -2.03
C GLY A 64 36.23 1.94 -1.33
N ILE A 65 37.31 1.57 -2.03
CA ILE A 65 38.46 0.80 -1.49
C ILE A 65 39.62 1.76 -1.27
N LYS A 66 40.28 1.66 -0.12
CA LYS A 66 41.40 2.50 0.25
C LYS A 66 42.69 1.70 0.40
N LYS A 67 43.82 2.36 0.17
CA LYS A 67 45.13 1.78 0.47
C LYS A 67 45.22 1.37 1.96
N GLY A 68 45.64 0.14 2.22
CA GLY A 68 45.72 -0.44 3.56
C GLY A 68 44.49 -1.20 4.01
N ASP A 69 43.37 -1.15 3.26
CA ASP A 69 42.22 -2.00 3.54
C ASP A 69 42.58 -3.47 3.33
N VAL A 70 41.96 -4.37 4.09
CA VAL A 70 42.14 -5.81 3.91
C VAL A 70 41.68 -6.19 2.51
N TYR A 71 42.52 -6.91 1.78
CA TYR A 71 42.19 -7.38 0.45
C TYR A 71 40.87 -8.18 0.46
N ASN A 72 40.00 -7.82 -0.44
CA ASN A 72 38.74 -8.52 -0.65
C ASN A 72 38.41 -8.54 -2.15
N GLY A 73 38.77 -9.63 -2.83
CA GLY A 73 38.54 -9.79 -4.26
C GLY A 73 37.08 -9.79 -4.64
N THR A 74 36.20 -10.28 -3.76
CA THR A 74 34.73 -10.28 -4.00
C THR A 74 34.17 -8.86 -3.98
N ILE A 75 34.61 -8.02 -3.05
CA ILE A 75 34.19 -6.60 -3.00
C ILE A 75 34.73 -5.85 -4.21
N LEU A 76 36.00 -6.05 -4.59
CA LEU A 76 36.58 -5.42 -5.77
C LEU A 76 35.77 -5.74 -7.03
N GLN A 77 35.46 -7.02 -7.25
CA GLN A 77 34.62 -7.46 -8.37
C GLN A 77 33.24 -6.81 -8.35
N LYS A 78 32.57 -6.79 -7.20
CA LYS A 78 31.25 -6.15 -7.05
C LYS A 78 31.29 -4.65 -7.25
N ARG A 79 32.34 -3.96 -6.87
CA ARG A 79 32.50 -2.52 -7.10
C ARG A 79 32.82 -2.18 -8.56
N ILE A 80 33.36 -3.13 -9.30
CA ILE A 80 33.57 -2.99 -10.74
C ILE A 80 32.30 -3.35 -11.50
N ALA A 81 31.67 -4.50 -11.19
CA ALA A 81 30.43 -4.96 -11.83
C ALA A 81 29.68 -5.93 -10.89
N ASP A 82 28.61 -5.48 -10.24
CA ASP A 82 27.79 -6.33 -9.37
C ASP A 82 26.70 -7.05 -10.15
N GLN A 83 26.97 -8.28 -10.56
CA GLN A 83 25.99 -9.12 -11.27
C GLN A 83 24.75 -9.46 -10.41
N THR A 84 24.84 -9.34 -9.08
CA THR A 84 23.71 -9.62 -8.18
C THR A 84 22.77 -8.42 -8.03
N LYS A 85 23.22 -7.23 -8.43
CA LYS A 85 22.47 -5.98 -8.42
C LYS A 85 22.63 -5.25 -9.75
N PRO A 86 21.85 -5.60 -10.77
CA PRO A 86 21.98 -5.03 -12.11
C PRO A 86 21.90 -3.49 -12.16
N ASP A 87 21.19 -2.87 -11.20
CA ASP A 87 21.02 -1.43 -11.01
C ASP A 87 21.85 -0.88 -9.83
N GLY A 88 22.89 -1.61 -9.39
CA GLY A 88 23.77 -1.21 -8.29
C GLY A 88 24.72 -0.07 -8.66
N GLU A 89 25.29 0.58 -7.63
CA GLU A 89 26.34 1.57 -7.80
C GLU A 89 27.70 0.86 -7.98
N ASP A 90 28.09 0.61 -9.22
CA ASP A 90 29.41 0.07 -9.60
C ASP A 90 29.99 0.84 -10.78
N LEU A 91 31.29 0.61 -11.06
CA LEU A 91 31.99 1.34 -12.12
C LEU A 91 31.42 1.06 -13.52
N THR A 92 31.02 -0.18 -13.80
CA THR A 92 30.43 -0.57 -15.09
C THR A 92 29.07 0.12 -15.29
N ASN A 93 28.24 0.15 -14.27
CA ASN A 93 26.95 0.86 -14.34
C ASN A 93 27.13 2.38 -14.49
N LEU A 94 28.14 2.98 -13.84
CA LEU A 94 28.46 4.40 -14.04
C LEU A 94 28.68 4.71 -15.53
N TYR A 95 29.49 3.92 -16.22
CA TYR A 95 29.75 4.10 -17.64
C TYR A 95 28.53 3.76 -18.51
N GLN A 96 27.89 2.64 -18.28
CA GLN A 96 26.76 2.17 -19.07
C GLN A 96 25.50 3.04 -18.91
N ASN A 97 25.27 3.65 -17.76
CA ASN A 97 24.18 4.59 -17.57
C ASN A 97 24.40 5.92 -18.29
N ASN A 98 25.66 6.19 -18.70
CA ASN A 98 26.05 7.40 -19.41
C ASN A 98 26.41 7.17 -20.87
N GLY A 99 25.93 6.07 -21.47
CA GLY A 99 26.04 5.81 -22.90
C GLY A 99 27.22 4.94 -23.32
N TYR A 100 28.10 4.57 -22.42
CA TYR A 100 29.29 3.80 -22.75
C TYR A 100 29.01 2.30 -22.70
N LEU A 101 28.10 1.82 -23.57
CA LEU A 101 27.74 0.40 -23.69
C LEU A 101 28.96 -0.51 -23.92
N PHE A 102 29.90 -0.04 -24.70
CA PHE A 102 31.09 -0.79 -25.12
C PHE A 102 32.25 -0.69 -24.12
N SER A 103 32.04 -0.06 -22.97
CA SER A 103 33.09 0.08 -21.96
C SER A 103 33.45 -1.29 -21.36
N THR A 104 34.75 -1.48 -21.15
CA THR A 104 35.31 -2.63 -20.43
C THR A 104 36.20 -2.14 -19.30
N ILE A 105 36.08 -2.76 -18.13
CA ILE A 105 36.82 -2.38 -16.92
C ILE A 105 37.47 -3.62 -16.34
N ASN A 106 38.82 -3.67 -16.38
CA ASN A 106 39.56 -4.83 -15.96
C ASN A 106 40.56 -4.46 -14.84
N PRO A 107 40.40 -5.01 -13.63
CA PRO A 107 41.39 -4.82 -12.57
C PRO A 107 42.57 -5.77 -12.83
N VAL A 108 43.78 -5.22 -12.88
CA VAL A 108 45.03 -5.97 -13.08
C VAL A 108 45.90 -5.79 -11.83
N GLU A 109 46.37 -6.87 -11.25
CA GLU A 109 47.39 -6.86 -10.22
C GLU A 109 48.72 -6.55 -10.85
N VAL A 110 49.32 -5.41 -10.54
CA VAL A 110 50.59 -4.99 -11.17
C VAL A 110 51.81 -5.27 -10.29
N ARG A 111 51.62 -5.33 -8.98
CA ARG A 111 52.71 -5.59 -8.03
C ARG A 111 52.18 -6.21 -6.77
N THR A 112 52.90 -7.18 -6.24
CA THR A 112 52.68 -7.75 -4.91
C THR A 112 53.98 -7.68 -4.11
N ALA A 113 53.99 -6.89 -3.06
CA ALA A 113 55.16 -6.72 -2.16
C ALA A 113 54.74 -6.46 -0.73
N ASN A 114 55.42 -7.07 0.24
CA ASN A 114 55.13 -6.90 1.66
C ASN A 114 53.67 -7.10 2.05
N ASP A 115 53.06 -8.18 1.54
CA ASP A 115 51.63 -8.52 1.75
C ASP A 115 50.64 -7.45 1.21
N THR A 116 51.08 -6.53 0.35
CA THR A 116 50.30 -5.48 -0.27
C THR A 116 50.20 -5.73 -1.77
N ILE A 117 49.01 -5.57 -2.34
CA ILE A 117 48.75 -5.77 -3.79
C ILE A 117 48.36 -4.42 -4.40
N ASP A 118 49.14 -3.94 -5.34
CA ASP A 118 48.86 -2.74 -6.14
C ASP A 118 48.04 -3.14 -7.37
N PHE A 119 46.99 -2.36 -7.65
CA PHE A 119 46.06 -2.57 -8.77
C PHE A 119 46.16 -1.47 -9.82
N GLU A 120 46.05 -1.86 -11.07
CA GLU A 120 45.78 -0.98 -12.20
C GLU A 120 44.42 -1.33 -12.80
N ILE A 121 43.46 -0.42 -12.69
CA ILE A 121 42.11 -0.59 -13.26
C ILE A 121 42.17 -0.04 -14.68
N ARG A 122 42.23 -0.95 -15.64
CA ARG A 122 42.29 -0.63 -17.08
C ARG A 122 40.89 -0.47 -17.62
N ILE A 123 40.61 0.73 -18.11
CA ILE A 123 39.32 1.14 -18.64
C ILE A 123 39.45 1.39 -20.13
N THR A 124 38.62 0.69 -20.91
CA THR A 124 38.42 1.03 -22.34
C THR A 124 37.01 1.57 -22.44
N GLU A 125 36.86 2.86 -22.68
CA GLU A 125 35.56 3.54 -22.61
C GLU A 125 34.69 3.24 -23.84
N GLY A 126 35.29 3.16 -25.02
CA GLY A 126 34.56 2.97 -26.27
C GLY A 126 33.75 4.19 -26.70
N PRO A 127 33.05 4.15 -27.84
CA PRO A 127 32.18 5.20 -28.30
C PRO A 127 30.85 5.26 -27.50
N ILE A 128 30.22 6.42 -27.51
CA ILE A 128 28.85 6.59 -26.94
C ILE A 128 27.87 5.83 -27.84
N ALA A 129 27.05 4.99 -27.22
CA ALA A 129 25.99 4.25 -27.88
C ALA A 129 24.64 4.96 -27.79
N TYR A 130 23.81 4.77 -28.80
CA TYR A 130 22.43 5.26 -28.88
C TYR A 130 21.48 4.12 -29.22
N PHE A 131 20.28 4.17 -28.66
CA PHE A 131 19.21 3.29 -29.07
C PHE A 131 18.76 3.65 -30.50
N ASN A 132 18.87 2.73 -31.44
CA ASN A 132 18.46 2.94 -32.83
C ASN A 132 17.01 2.47 -33.03
N LYS A 133 16.72 1.20 -32.80
CA LYS A 133 15.38 0.63 -32.91
C LYS A 133 14.99 -0.08 -31.64
N ILE A 134 13.72 0.06 -31.26
CA ILE A 134 13.14 -0.66 -30.11
C ILE A 134 11.93 -1.43 -30.60
N THR A 135 11.90 -2.71 -30.34
CA THR A 135 10.81 -3.63 -30.73
C THR A 135 10.34 -4.42 -29.52
N VAL A 136 9.10 -4.88 -29.58
CA VAL A 136 8.49 -5.77 -28.59
C VAL A 136 7.94 -6.98 -29.32
N VAL A 137 8.13 -8.17 -28.75
CA VAL A 137 7.67 -9.44 -29.33
C VAL A 137 7.06 -10.30 -28.24
N GLY A 138 5.95 -10.99 -28.57
CA GLY A 138 5.24 -11.89 -27.63
C GLY A 138 4.00 -11.27 -26.98
N ASN A 139 3.58 -10.10 -27.46
CA ASN A 139 2.37 -9.40 -26.98
C ASN A 139 1.16 -9.67 -27.90
N ASP A 140 0.73 -10.92 -28.00
CA ASP A 140 -0.31 -11.35 -28.95
C ASP A 140 -1.70 -10.74 -28.67
N LYS A 141 -2.00 -10.40 -27.42
CA LYS A 141 -3.28 -9.85 -26.98
C LYS A 141 -3.21 -8.35 -26.65
N THR A 142 -2.01 -7.88 -26.25
CA THR A 142 -1.78 -6.51 -25.80
C THR A 142 -1.29 -5.67 -26.98
N ASN A 143 -1.93 -4.53 -27.19
CA ASN A 143 -1.52 -3.60 -28.24
C ASN A 143 -0.16 -2.99 -27.94
N ASP A 144 0.67 -2.83 -28.96
CA ASP A 144 2.03 -2.29 -28.87
C ASP A 144 2.12 -0.97 -28.10
N HIS A 145 1.18 -0.05 -28.34
CA HIS A 145 1.18 1.26 -27.69
C HIS A 145 1.11 1.18 -26.17
N VAL A 146 0.54 0.11 -25.61
CA VAL A 146 0.43 -0.12 -24.16
C VAL A 146 1.81 -0.38 -23.56
N ILE A 147 2.69 -1.06 -24.32
CA ILE A 147 4.05 -1.36 -23.88
C ILE A 147 4.96 -0.17 -24.16
N TYR A 148 4.94 0.36 -25.39
CA TYR A 148 5.83 1.47 -25.76
C TYR A 148 5.67 2.71 -24.89
N ARG A 149 4.49 2.99 -24.38
CA ARG A 149 4.26 4.12 -23.46
C ARG A 149 4.94 3.97 -22.09
N GLU A 150 5.21 2.74 -21.68
CA GLU A 150 5.89 2.44 -20.40
C GLU A 150 7.41 2.38 -20.53
N LEU A 151 7.93 2.24 -21.76
CA LEU A 151 9.37 2.16 -22.00
C LEU A 151 10.06 3.49 -21.67
N ARG A 152 11.16 3.41 -20.95
CA ARG A 152 12.08 4.52 -20.71
C ARG A 152 13.08 4.67 -21.85
N THR A 153 13.42 3.57 -22.48
CA THR A 153 14.27 3.54 -23.67
C THR A 153 13.49 4.01 -24.88
N LYS A 154 14.05 4.97 -25.64
CA LYS A 154 13.43 5.49 -26.87
C LYS A 154 14.45 5.59 -27.99
N PRO A 155 14.06 5.36 -29.25
CA PRO A 155 14.94 5.56 -30.39
C PRO A 155 15.57 6.94 -30.40
N GLY A 156 16.86 7.02 -30.70
CA GLY A 156 17.66 8.25 -30.71
C GLY A 156 18.16 8.74 -29.36
N GLN A 157 17.74 8.14 -28.24
CA GLN A 157 18.29 8.45 -26.93
C GLN A 157 19.64 7.77 -26.71
N LYS A 158 20.48 8.41 -25.92
CA LYS A 158 21.74 7.82 -25.45
C LYS A 158 21.44 6.56 -24.64
N TYR A 159 22.24 5.52 -24.86
CA TYR A 159 22.10 4.28 -24.12
C TYR A 159 22.20 4.49 -22.60
N SER A 160 21.32 3.88 -21.87
CA SER A 160 21.31 3.84 -20.41
C SER A 160 20.86 2.46 -19.95
N LYS A 161 21.71 1.78 -19.19
CA LYS A 161 21.38 0.48 -18.60
C LYS A 161 20.30 0.61 -17.54
N GLU A 162 20.31 1.71 -16.79
CA GLU A 162 19.27 2.02 -15.82
C GLU A 162 17.90 2.14 -16.48
N ASP A 163 17.80 2.88 -17.60
CA ASP A 163 16.55 3.01 -18.35
C ASP A 163 16.08 1.69 -18.94
N LEU A 164 17.01 0.82 -19.36
CA LEU A 164 16.71 -0.53 -19.84
C LEU A 164 16.09 -1.38 -18.72
N ILE A 165 16.76 -1.46 -17.57
CA ILE A 165 16.29 -2.21 -16.40
C ILE A 165 14.95 -1.66 -15.91
N ARG A 166 14.82 -0.35 -15.90
CA ARG A 166 13.59 0.31 -15.51
C ARG A 166 12.45 0.01 -16.48
N SER A 167 12.69 -0.03 -17.78
CA SER A 167 11.70 -0.44 -18.77
C SER A 167 11.21 -1.87 -18.53
N ILE A 168 12.10 -2.79 -18.22
CA ILE A 168 11.75 -4.18 -17.87
C ILE A 168 10.84 -4.20 -16.63
N ARG A 169 11.18 -3.42 -15.62
CA ARG A 169 10.39 -3.31 -14.38
C ARG A 169 9.00 -2.72 -14.63
N GLU A 170 8.91 -1.65 -15.42
CA GLU A 170 7.63 -1.00 -15.77
C GLU A 170 6.73 -1.97 -16.57
N ILE A 171 7.26 -2.71 -17.53
CA ILE A 171 6.51 -3.75 -18.26
C ILE A 171 6.03 -4.85 -17.30
N GLY A 172 6.89 -5.32 -16.38
CA GLY A 172 6.54 -6.34 -15.40
C GLY A 172 5.43 -5.90 -14.42
N GLN A 173 5.38 -4.62 -14.08
CA GLN A 173 4.37 -4.03 -13.19
C GLN A 173 3.00 -3.87 -13.85
N LEU A 174 2.88 -3.97 -15.17
CA LEU A 174 1.58 -3.96 -15.86
C LEU A 174 0.65 -5.10 -15.41
N GLY A 175 1.22 -6.20 -14.92
CA GLY A 175 0.45 -7.30 -14.32
C GLY A 175 -0.09 -8.34 -15.30
N PHE A 176 0.08 -8.14 -16.60
CA PHE A 176 -0.34 -9.09 -17.65
C PHE A 176 0.83 -9.68 -18.46
N PHE A 177 2.06 -9.42 -18.04
CA PHE A 177 3.27 -10.09 -18.49
C PHE A 177 3.93 -10.86 -17.34
N ASP A 178 4.63 -11.92 -17.68
CA ASP A 178 5.47 -12.65 -16.71
C ASP A 178 6.77 -11.87 -16.47
N PRO A 179 7.01 -11.30 -15.28
CA PRO A 179 8.19 -10.48 -15.01
C PRO A 179 9.52 -11.23 -15.17
N GLU A 180 9.52 -12.55 -14.95
CA GLU A 180 10.74 -13.37 -15.05
C GLU A 180 11.08 -13.74 -16.50
N ALA A 181 10.08 -13.67 -17.37
CA ALA A 181 10.23 -13.97 -18.79
C ALA A 181 10.61 -12.75 -19.63
N ILE A 182 10.55 -11.52 -19.06
CA ILE A 182 10.91 -10.30 -19.79
C ILE A 182 12.42 -10.24 -19.96
N LYS A 183 12.88 -10.37 -21.20
CA LYS A 183 14.31 -10.33 -21.54
C LYS A 183 14.56 -9.35 -22.67
N PRO A 184 15.50 -8.40 -22.48
CA PRO A 184 15.97 -7.56 -23.56
C PRO A 184 17.01 -8.32 -24.39
N ASP A 185 16.81 -8.40 -25.68
CA ASP A 185 17.80 -8.89 -26.64
C ASP A 185 18.46 -7.71 -27.35
N PHE A 186 19.78 -7.73 -27.39
CA PHE A 186 20.59 -6.74 -28.10
C PHE A 186 20.75 -7.22 -29.56
N LYS A 187 20.21 -6.45 -30.48
CA LYS A 187 20.29 -6.73 -31.93
C LYS A 187 21.11 -5.65 -32.61
N ASN A 188 21.67 -6.00 -33.78
CA ASN A 188 22.39 -5.05 -34.65
C ASN A 188 23.32 -4.10 -33.88
N VAL A 189 24.11 -4.69 -32.96
CA VAL A 189 25.08 -3.92 -32.16
C VAL A 189 26.22 -3.48 -33.08
N ASP A 190 26.33 -2.17 -33.28
CA ASP A 190 27.38 -1.58 -34.15
C ASP A 190 28.27 -0.62 -33.33
N PRO A 191 29.47 -1.07 -32.92
CA PRO A 191 30.39 -0.23 -32.18
C PRO A 191 30.96 0.94 -33.02
N GLN A 192 30.98 0.84 -34.36
CA GLN A 192 31.49 1.89 -35.22
C GLN A 192 30.50 3.02 -35.40
N ALA A 193 29.21 2.65 -35.62
CA ALA A 193 28.12 3.63 -35.69
C ALA A 193 27.66 4.11 -34.31
N GLY A 194 28.07 3.46 -33.23
CA GLY A 194 27.60 3.75 -31.88
C GLY A 194 26.11 3.49 -31.72
N THR A 195 25.57 2.43 -32.32
CA THR A 195 24.12 2.16 -32.28
C THR A 195 23.81 0.75 -31.80
N VAL A 196 22.63 0.59 -31.19
CA VAL A 196 22.11 -0.68 -30.72
C VAL A 196 20.61 -0.75 -30.87
N ASP A 197 20.10 -1.86 -31.37
CA ASP A 197 18.67 -2.17 -31.37
C ASP A 197 18.34 -3.03 -30.14
N ILE A 198 17.21 -2.72 -29.50
CA ILE A 198 16.70 -3.50 -28.37
C ILE A 198 15.38 -4.16 -28.75
N GLU A 199 15.30 -5.46 -28.54
CA GLU A 199 14.08 -6.25 -28.67
C GLU A 199 13.66 -6.76 -27.30
N TYR A 200 12.52 -6.29 -26.80
CA TYR A 200 11.95 -6.79 -25.56
C TYR A 200 11.10 -8.02 -25.86
N ASN A 201 11.56 -9.19 -25.42
CA ASN A 201 10.78 -10.41 -25.47
C ASN A 201 9.90 -10.46 -24.22
N VAL A 202 8.57 -10.53 -24.40
CA VAL A 202 7.60 -10.61 -23.33
C VAL A 202 6.77 -11.89 -23.47
N VAL A 203 6.28 -12.40 -22.36
CA VAL A 203 5.34 -13.53 -22.33
C VAL A 203 4.08 -13.10 -21.61
N GLU A 204 2.94 -13.11 -22.32
CA GLU A 204 1.67 -12.78 -21.73
C GLU A 204 1.20 -13.87 -20.77
N LYS A 205 0.74 -13.45 -19.60
CA LYS A 205 0.06 -14.31 -18.62
C LYS A 205 -1.41 -13.93 -18.50
N GLY A 206 -2.21 -14.81 -17.90
CA GLY A 206 -3.60 -14.51 -17.60
C GLY A 206 -3.70 -13.27 -16.72
N SER A 207 -4.35 -12.22 -17.23
CA SER A 207 -4.52 -10.94 -16.52
C SER A 207 -5.87 -10.83 -15.82
N SER A 208 -6.80 -11.73 -16.12
CA SER A 208 -8.09 -11.79 -15.45
C SER A 208 -7.98 -12.64 -14.19
N GLN A 209 -8.49 -12.11 -13.10
CA GLN A 209 -8.49 -12.80 -11.80
C GLN A 209 -9.93 -12.96 -11.32
N VAL A 210 -10.23 -14.12 -10.82
CA VAL A 210 -11.49 -14.42 -10.11
C VAL A 210 -11.12 -14.60 -8.65
N GLU A 211 -11.67 -13.74 -7.80
CA GLU A 211 -11.54 -13.82 -6.35
C GLU A 211 -12.82 -14.45 -5.80
N LEU A 212 -12.69 -15.57 -5.13
CA LEU A 212 -13.78 -16.19 -4.39
C LEU A 212 -13.35 -16.34 -2.95
N GLN A 213 -14.00 -15.61 -2.06
CA GLN A 213 -13.74 -15.67 -0.63
C GLN A 213 -15.01 -16.04 0.12
N GLY A 214 -14.86 -16.84 1.16
CA GLY A 214 -15.92 -17.17 2.06
C GLY A 214 -15.41 -17.23 3.50
N GLY A 215 -16.20 -16.76 4.44
CA GLY A 215 -15.85 -16.76 5.84
C GLY A 215 -17.09 -16.75 6.71
N TYR A 216 -16.91 -17.04 8.00
CA TYR A 216 -17.95 -16.96 9.01
C TYR A 216 -17.55 -15.90 10.05
N GLY A 217 -18.40 -14.90 10.24
CA GLY A 217 -18.15 -13.83 11.20
C GLY A 217 -19.35 -12.90 11.35
N GLY A 218 -19.41 -12.13 12.43
CA GLY A 218 -20.48 -11.16 12.66
C GLY A 218 -21.90 -11.74 12.71
N GLY A 219 -22.03 -13.06 12.94
CA GLY A 219 -23.32 -13.75 13.04
C GLY A 219 -23.78 -14.47 11.78
N GLY A 220 -22.96 -14.54 10.71
CA GLY A 220 -23.35 -15.24 9.49
C GLY A 220 -22.20 -15.60 8.56
N PHE A 221 -22.52 -16.30 7.50
CA PHE A 221 -21.59 -16.57 6.41
C PHE A 221 -21.48 -15.32 5.52
N ILE A 222 -20.26 -14.98 5.14
CA ILE A 222 -19.94 -13.87 4.26
C ILE A 222 -19.29 -14.45 3.00
N GLY A 223 -19.82 -14.11 1.84
CA GLY A 223 -19.25 -14.47 0.54
C GLY A 223 -18.80 -13.24 -0.23
N THR A 224 -17.67 -13.33 -0.91
CA THR A 224 -17.19 -12.32 -1.85
C THR A 224 -16.86 -12.97 -3.18
N LEU A 225 -17.37 -12.41 -4.26
CA LEU A 225 -16.99 -12.72 -5.62
C LEU A 225 -16.39 -11.46 -6.24
N GLY A 226 -15.12 -11.52 -6.60
CA GLY A 226 -14.40 -10.48 -7.32
C GLY A 226 -14.03 -10.95 -8.72
N LEU A 227 -14.25 -10.10 -9.72
CA LEU A 227 -13.80 -10.29 -11.09
C LEU A 227 -12.92 -9.10 -11.45
N SER A 228 -11.67 -9.33 -11.77
CA SER A 228 -10.70 -8.28 -12.13
C SER A 228 -10.09 -8.57 -13.49
N PHE A 229 -10.06 -7.57 -14.34
CA PHE A 229 -9.55 -7.61 -15.71
C PHE A 229 -8.51 -6.50 -15.87
N ASN A 230 -7.22 -6.88 -15.91
CA ASN A 230 -6.10 -5.93 -15.88
C ASN A 230 -5.66 -5.44 -17.27
N ASN A 231 -6.15 -6.02 -18.34
CA ASN A 231 -5.82 -5.61 -19.72
C ASN A 231 -7.10 -5.39 -20.53
N PHE A 232 -8.10 -4.75 -19.93
CA PHE A 232 -9.38 -4.48 -20.55
C PHE A 232 -9.24 -3.45 -21.69
N SER A 233 -10.14 -3.51 -22.68
CA SER A 233 -10.24 -2.55 -23.78
C SER A 233 -11.66 -2.03 -23.92
N ALA A 234 -11.94 -0.84 -23.42
CA ALA A 234 -13.23 -0.18 -23.57
C ALA A 234 -13.54 0.14 -25.04
N ARG A 235 -12.50 0.45 -25.85
CA ARG A 235 -12.62 0.70 -27.30
C ARG A 235 -13.19 -0.48 -28.06
N ASN A 236 -12.89 -1.69 -27.60
CA ASN A 236 -13.31 -2.92 -28.26
C ASN A 236 -14.62 -3.49 -27.66
N MET A 237 -15.23 -2.82 -26.67
CA MET A 237 -16.43 -3.29 -25.99
C MET A 237 -17.65 -3.51 -26.93
N PHE A 238 -17.74 -2.75 -28.02
CA PHE A 238 -18.82 -2.88 -28.97
C PHE A 238 -18.47 -3.78 -30.17
N LYS A 239 -17.29 -4.41 -30.20
CA LYS A 239 -16.84 -5.31 -31.27
C LYS A 239 -17.09 -6.76 -30.89
N ARG A 240 -18.04 -7.45 -31.52
CA ARG A 240 -18.38 -8.85 -31.22
C ARG A 240 -17.19 -9.82 -31.27
N GLY A 241 -16.26 -9.64 -32.20
CA GLY A 241 -15.04 -10.49 -32.33
C GLY A 241 -13.98 -10.31 -31.25
N ALA A 242 -14.11 -9.26 -30.41
CA ALA A 242 -13.14 -8.96 -29.35
C ALA A 242 -13.38 -9.74 -28.04
N TYR A 243 -14.56 -10.41 -27.92
CA TYR A 243 -14.93 -11.12 -26.71
C TYR A 243 -14.27 -12.51 -26.62
N LYS A 244 -13.09 -12.60 -25.88
CA LYS A 244 -12.32 -13.84 -25.66
C LYS A 244 -11.71 -13.92 -24.23
N PRO A 245 -12.44 -14.02 -23.13
CA PRO A 245 -13.90 -13.85 -22.87
C PRO A 245 -14.35 -12.40 -22.82
N LEU A 246 -13.48 -11.43 -22.59
CA LEU A 246 -13.74 -9.98 -22.59
C LEU A 246 -12.81 -9.25 -23.54
N PRO A 247 -13.20 -8.06 -24.03
CA PRO A 247 -12.32 -7.24 -24.85
C PRO A 247 -11.05 -6.86 -24.10
N MET A 248 -9.89 -7.17 -24.68
CA MET A 248 -8.58 -6.98 -24.08
C MET A 248 -7.65 -6.21 -25.02
N GLY A 249 -6.54 -5.70 -24.46
CA GLY A 249 -5.43 -5.18 -25.23
C GLY A 249 -5.04 -3.72 -24.99
N ASP A 250 -5.85 -2.90 -24.30
CA ASP A 250 -5.56 -1.48 -24.08
C ASP A 250 -4.93 -1.18 -22.70
N GLY A 251 -4.70 -2.21 -21.88
CA GLY A 251 -4.07 -2.06 -20.58
C GLY A 251 -4.94 -1.37 -19.53
N GLN A 252 -6.25 -1.21 -19.80
CA GLN A 252 -7.21 -0.68 -18.85
C GLN A 252 -7.53 -1.71 -17.77
N LYS A 253 -7.95 -1.25 -16.60
CA LYS A 253 -8.36 -2.12 -15.50
C LYS A 253 -9.86 -1.97 -15.28
N MET A 254 -10.56 -3.08 -15.19
CA MET A 254 -11.97 -3.14 -14.81
C MET A 254 -12.13 -4.18 -13.72
N ALA A 255 -12.84 -3.83 -12.65
CA ALA A 255 -13.15 -4.78 -11.60
C ALA A 255 -14.60 -4.69 -11.17
N LEU A 256 -15.22 -5.85 -10.98
CA LEU A 256 -16.54 -6.03 -10.40
C LEU A 256 -16.37 -6.82 -9.12
N ARG A 257 -16.92 -6.31 -8.02
CA ARG A 257 -16.90 -7.01 -6.73
C ARG A 257 -18.30 -7.08 -6.15
N LEU A 258 -18.69 -8.27 -5.81
CA LEU A 258 -19.96 -8.58 -5.16
C LEU A 258 -19.62 -9.20 -3.80
N GLN A 259 -20.14 -8.62 -2.75
CA GLN A 259 -19.97 -9.15 -1.40
C GLN A 259 -21.34 -9.23 -0.73
N GLY A 260 -21.61 -10.32 -0.06
CA GLY A 260 -22.90 -10.48 0.57
C GLY A 260 -22.89 -11.43 1.77
N SER A 261 -23.85 -11.17 2.65
CA SER A 261 -24.21 -12.03 3.76
C SER A 261 -25.72 -11.98 3.96
N SER A 262 -26.24 -12.64 4.99
CA SER A 262 -27.67 -12.55 5.35
C SER A 262 -28.11 -11.12 5.70
N PHE A 263 -27.21 -10.28 6.22
CA PHE A 263 -27.53 -8.95 6.77
C PHE A 263 -26.87 -7.79 6.03
N PHE A 264 -25.98 -8.02 5.06
CA PHE A 264 -25.46 -6.95 4.21
C PHE A 264 -25.15 -7.42 2.79
N GLN A 265 -25.14 -6.47 1.85
CA GLN A 265 -24.80 -6.66 0.45
C GLN A 265 -24.01 -5.45 -0.04
N THR A 266 -22.93 -5.70 -0.78
CA THR A 266 -22.14 -4.63 -1.42
C THR A 266 -21.87 -5.00 -2.87
N TYR A 267 -22.10 -4.05 -3.75
CA TYR A 267 -21.84 -4.13 -5.19
C TYR A 267 -20.88 -3.01 -5.54
N SER A 268 -19.78 -3.31 -6.21
CA SER A 268 -18.87 -2.28 -6.68
C SER A 268 -18.36 -2.58 -8.08
N LEU A 269 -18.30 -1.52 -8.89
CA LEU A 269 -17.73 -1.52 -10.22
C LEU A 269 -16.65 -0.44 -10.26
N SER A 270 -15.46 -0.79 -10.70
CA SER A 270 -14.38 0.17 -10.89
C SER A 270 -13.77 0.05 -12.28
N PHE A 271 -13.34 1.18 -12.81
CA PHE A 271 -12.65 1.28 -14.08
C PHE A 271 -11.45 2.22 -13.92
N SER A 272 -10.32 1.88 -14.54
CA SER A 272 -9.14 2.73 -14.56
C SER A 272 -8.43 2.66 -15.92
N GLU A 273 -8.11 3.85 -16.45
CA GLU A 273 -7.27 4.06 -17.63
C GLU A 273 -5.93 4.64 -17.18
N PRO A 274 -4.81 3.90 -17.24
CA PRO A 274 -3.51 4.36 -16.74
C PRO A 274 -2.92 5.53 -17.52
N TRP A 275 -3.29 5.69 -18.81
CA TRP A 275 -2.76 6.72 -19.70
C TRP A 275 -3.90 7.50 -20.35
N PHE A 276 -4.65 8.21 -19.55
CA PHE A 276 -5.77 9.02 -20.02
C PHE A 276 -5.30 10.08 -21.04
N GLY A 277 -5.86 10.00 -22.24
CA GLY A 277 -5.42 10.84 -23.38
C GLY A 277 -4.16 10.32 -24.10
N GLY A 278 -3.57 9.21 -23.67
CA GLY A 278 -2.52 8.46 -24.41
C GLY A 278 -1.12 9.10 -24.48
N LYS A 279 -0.95 10.35 -24.06
CA LYS A 279 0.29 11.12 -24.25
C LYS A 279 1.14 11.27 -22.98
N LYS A 280 0.53 11.22 -21.81
CA LYS A 280 1.19 11.45 -20.51
C LYS A 280 0.73 10.39 -19.51
N PRO A 281 1.55 10.02 -18.53
CA PRO A 281 1.19 9.07 -17.49
C PRO A 281 0.23 9.71 -16.46
N VAL A 282 -0.97 10.03 -16.93
CA VAL A 282 -2.09 10.50 -16.10
C VAL A 282 -3.12 9.39 -16.09
N SER A 283 -3.36 8.78 -14.94
CA SER A 283 -4.41 7.78 -14.81
C SER A 283 -5.74 8.44 -14.49
N PHE A 284 -6.78 7.96 -15.15
CA PHE A 284 -8.18 8.27 -14.83
C PHE A 284 -8.77 7.05 -14.12
N SER A 285 -9.53 7.27 -13.06
CA SER A 285 -10.26 6.22 -12.36
C SER A 285 -11.68 6.64 -12.05
N THR A 286 -12.60 5.70 -12.12
CA THR A 286 -13.98 5.89 -11.67
C THR A 286 -14.43 4.63 -10.94
N SER A 287 -15.21 4.82 -9.87
CA SER A 287 -15.81 3.72 -9.13
C SER A 287 -17.24 4.06 -8.73
N LEU A 288 -18.11 3.08 -8.85
CA LEU A 288 -19.49 3.12 -8.40
C LEU A 288 -19.67 1.99 -7.40
N SER A 289 -20.20 2.28 -6.22
CA SER A 289 -20.52 1.24 -5.24
C SER A 289 -21.90 1.50 -4.61
N HIS A 290 -22.56 0.42 -4.28
CA HIS A 290 -23.81 0.42 -3.54
C HIS A 290 -23.73 -0.64 -2.45
N SER A 291 -23.91 -0.22 -1.20
CA SER A 291 -23.93 -1.10 -0.03
C SER A 291 -25.26 -0.97 0.68
N LYS A 292 -25.82 -2.10 1.07
CA LYS A 292 -27.04 -2.19 1.85
C LYS A 292 -26.82 -3.07 3.07
N GLN A 293 -27.13 -2.56 4.24
CA GLN A 293 -27.04 -3.26 5.50
C GLN A 293 -28.42 -3.30 6.16
N PHE A 294 -28.79 -4.47 6.70
CA PHE A 294 -30.00 -4.71 7.47
C PHE A 294 -29.66 -4.86 8.95
N LEU A 295 -30.62 -4.59 9.82
CA LEU A 295 -30.43 -4.78 11.25
C LEU A 295 -30.35 -6.28 11.57
N PHE A 296 -29.24 -6.68 12.19
CA PHE A 296 -29.05 -8.05 12.66
C PHE A 296 -29.25 -8.12 14.17
N ASN A 297 -30.21 -8.95 14.60
CA ASN A 297 -30.44 -9.22 16.00
C ASN A 297 -29.59 -10.43 16.42
N SER A 298 -28.56 -10.18 17.21
CA SER A 298 -27.62 -11.21 17.66
C SER A 298 -28.26 -12.25 18.61
N ARG A 299 -29.35 -11.92 19.30
CA ARG A 299 -30.04 -12.83 20.22
C ARG A 299 -30.93 -13.83 19.48
N SER A 300 -31.76 -13.35 18.55
CA SER A 300 -32.63 -14.21 17.74
C SER A 300 -31.91 -14.79 16.51
N ARG A 301 -30.73 -14.29 16.16
CA ARG A 301 -29.99 -14.56 14.91
C ARG A 301 -30.83 -14.31 13.65
N ASP A 302 -31.75 -13.36 13.75
CA ASP A 302 -32.65 -12.99 12.66
C ASP A 302 -32.28 -11.62 12.09
N VAL A 303 -32.67 -11.38 10.84
CA VAL A 303 -32.39 -10.16 10.08
C VAL A 303 -33.70 -9.42 9.84
N ASP A 304 -33.82 -8.24 10.44
CA ASP A 304 -34.94 -7.34 10.16
C ASP A 304 -34.67 -6.54 8.89
N ARG A 305 -35.33 -6.91 7.81
CA ARG A 305 -35.22 -6.26 6.51
C ARG A 305 -36.05 -4.97 6.37
N SER A 306 -36.91 -4.69 7.34
CA SER A 306 -37.64 -3.42 7.39
C SER A 306 -36.75 -2.27 7.82
N GLN A 307 -35.62 -2.60 8.50
CA GLN A 307 -34.64 -1.65 8.98
C GLN A 307 -33.37 -1.76 8.10
N SER A 308 -33.03 -0.69 7.38
CA SER A 308 -31.91 -0.73 6.46
C SER A 308 -31.11 0.57 6.43
N PHE A 309 -29.81 0.40 6.18
CA PHE A 309 -28.85 1.47 5.94
C PHE A 309 -28.21 1.28 4.58
N ASN A 310 -28.41 2.23 3.68
CA ASN A 310 -27.90 2.16 2.31
C ASN A 310 -26.82 3.23 2.11
N ILE A 311 -25.76 2.88 1.38
CA ILE A 311 -24.71 3.82 0.95
C ILE A 311 -24.51 3.65 -0.53
N THR A 312 -24.73 4.70 -1.31
CA THR A 312 -24.39 4.75 -2.73
C THR A 312 -23.25 5.73 -2.93
N SER A 313 -22.17 5.29 -3.57
CA SER A 313 -20.98 6.11 -3.75
C SER A 313 -20.55 6.13 -5.21
N LEU A 314 -20.21 7.33 -5.69
CA LEU A 314 -19.55 7.56 -6.97
C LEU A 314 -18.24 8.31 -6.73
N SER A 315 -17.14 7.83 -7.29
CA SER A 315 -15.85 8.52 -7.21
C SER A 315 -15.24 8.64 -8.60
N ILE A 316 -14.66 9.80 -8.89
CA ILE A 316 -13.92 10.09 -10.13
C ILE A 316 -12.57 10.65 -9.70
N GLY A 317 -11.47 10.06 -10.19
CA GLY A 317 -10.12 10.42 -9.81
C GLY A 317 -9.19 10.58 -11.00
N LEU A 318 -8.21 11.45 -10.81
CA LEU A 318 -7.05 11.62 -11.68
C LEU A 318 -5.79 11.47 -10.84
N ALA A 319 -4.81 10.70 -11.33
CA ALA A 319 -3.50 10.64 -10.70
C ALA A 319 -2.41 10.85 -11.75
N LYS A 320 -1.40 11.63 -11.39
CA LYS A 320 -0.29 11.98 -12.27
C LYS A 320 1.02 11.65 -11.62
N ARG A 321 1.86 10.88 -12.32
CA ARG A 321 3.27 10.69 -11.92
C ARG A 321 4.03 12.01 -12.16
N LEU A 322 4.72 12.47 -11.14
CA LEU A 322 5.56 13.68 -11.21
C LEU A 322 6.97 13.30 -11.69
N THR A 323 7.72 14.28 -12.15
CA THR A 323 9.12 14.13 -12.55
C THR A 323 10.09 14.83 -11.58
N VAL A 324 9.53 15.68 -10.72
CA VAL A 324 10.28 16.46 -9.72
C VAL A 324 9.60 16.27 -8.36
N PRO A 325 10.32 15.97 -7.29
CA PRO A 325 11.78 15.83 -7.16
C PRO A 325 12.33 14.52 -7.76
N ASP A 326 11.54 13.47 -7.84
CA ASP A 326 11.81 12.22 -8.54
C ASP A 326 10.50 11.66 -9.12
N ASP A 327 10.58 10.66 -9.98
CA ASP A 327 9.44 10.09 -10.67
C ASP A 327 8.75 8.91 -9.93
N TYR A 328 9.08 8.72 -8.65
CA TYR A 328 8.32 7.88 -7.73
C TYR A 328 7.14 8.63 -7.10
N PHE A 329 7.08 9.96 -7.24
CA PHE A 329 5.97 10.76 -6.74
C PHE A 329 4.75 10.67 -7.64
N VAL A 330 3.59 10.53 -7.00
CA VAL A 330 2.27 10.54 -7.63
C VAL A 330 1.39 11.56 -6.92
N LEU A 331 0.90 12.53 -7.68
CA LEU A 331 -0.14 13.47 -7.25
C LEU A 331 -1.51 12.92 -7.67
N SER A 332 -2.40 12.68 -6.72
CA SER A 332 -3.76 12.20 -6.94
C SER A 332 -4.78 13.26 -6.55
N GLN A 333 -5.88 13.31 -7.30
CA GLN A 333 -7.03 14.17 -7.03
C GLN A 333 -8.29 13.35 -7.31
N ALA A 334 -9.27 13.43 -6.43
CA ALA A 334 -10.52 12.72 -6.61
C ALA A 334 -11.70 13.54 -6.11
N LEU A 335 -12.80 13.48 -6.83
CA LEU A 335 -14.10 13.97 -6.41
C LEU A 335 -14.95 12.74 -6.08
N SER A 336 -15.52 12.70 -4.90
CA SER A 336 -16.37 11.62 -4.44
C SER A 336 -17.73 12.16 -3.96
N PHE A 337 -18.77 11.49 -4.35
CA PHE A 337 -20.13 11.74 -3.86
C PHE A 337 -20.63 10.46 -3.20
N GLN A 338 -21.12 10.59 -1.96
CA GLN A 338 -21.73 9.49 -1.20
C GLN A 338 -23.09 9.92 -0.70
N TYR A 339 -24.07 9.06 -0.91
CA TYR A 339 -25.43 9.21 -0.43
C TYR A 339 -25.70 8.13 0.59
N TYR A 340 -25.98 8.56 1.81
CA TYR A 340 -26.36 7.73 2.94
C TYR A 340 -27.87 7.83 3.12
N ASP A 341 -28.55 6.69 3.24
CA ASP A 341 -29.98 6.58 3.37
C ASP A 341 -30.32 5.59 4.49
N LEU A 342 -30.94 6.10 5.53
CA LEU A 342 -31.34 5.34 6.71
C LEU A 342 -32.87 5.17 6.69
N ASN A 343 -33.31 3.94 6.83
CA ASN A 343 -34.71 3.58 6.91
C ASN A 343 -34.93 2.80 8.21
N ASN A 344 -35.43 3.48 9.23
CA ASN A 344 -35.69 2.97 10.56
C ASN A 344 -34.47 2.19 11.15
N TYR A 345 -33.25 2.66 10.84
CA TYR A 345 -32.00 1.99 11.18
C TYR A 345 -31.13 2.84 12.09
N ASN A 346 -31.07 2.49 13.38
CA ASN A 346 -30.20 3.17 14.31
C ASN A 346 -28.78 2.59 14.25
N THR A 347 -27.84 3.37 13.72
CA THR A 347 -26.43 2.99 13.60
C THR A 347 -25.65 3.15 14.90
N GLY A 348 -26.20 3.86 15.89
CA GLY A 348 -25.47 4.31 17.06
C GLY A 348 -24.49 5.46 16.78
N LEU A 349 -24.31 5.84 15.51
CA LEU A 349 -23.49 7.01 15.09
C LEU A 349 -24.33 8.25 14.90
N PHE A 350 -25.55 8.11 14.38
CA PHE A 350 -26.53 9.17 14.30
C PHE A 350 -27.56 9.04 15.42
N THR A 351 -28.13 10.16 15.82
CA THR A 351 -29.28 10.19 16.72
C THR A 351 -30.61 9.97 16.00
N PHE A 352 -30.60 10.00 14.65
CA PHE A 352 -31.76 9.69 13.81
C PHE A 352 -31.62 8.31 13.16
N GLY A 353 -32.76 7.60 13.08
CA GLY A 353 -32.85 6.30 12.40
C GLY A 353 -33.47 6.36 11.00
N ASP A 354 -34.15 7.48 10.69
CA ASP A 354 -34.76 7.77 9.38
C ASP A 354 -34.20 9.07 8.82
N GLY A 355 -33.80 9.05 7.56
CA GLY A 355 -33.29 10.24 6.90
C GLY A 355 -32.12 9.96 5.99
N ALA A 356 -31.54 11.04 5.46
CA ALA A 356 -30.48 10.93 4.49
C ALA A 356 -29.35 11.94 4.74
N SER A 357 -28.12 11.53 4.42
CA SER A 357 -26.95 12.42 4.43
C SER A 357 -26.21 12.36 3.10
N ARG A 358 -25.65 13.48 2.68
CA ARG A 358 -24.90 13.62 1.45
C ARG A 358 -23.49 14.07 1.76
N ASN A 359 -22.52 13.44 1.12
CA ASN A 359 -21.12 13.74 1.27
C ASN A 359 -20.49 13.99 -0.09
N LEU A 360 -20.23 15.24 -0.43
CA LEU A 360 -19.47 15.62 -1.61
C LEU A 360 -18.09 16.08 -1.14
N ALA A 361 -17.08 15.30 -1.44
CA ALA A 361 -15.72 15.54 -0.97
C ALA A 361 -14.71 15.57 -2.12
N TYR A 362 -13.80 16.52 -2.03
CA TYR A 362 -12.60 16.59 -2.85
C TYR A 362 -11.42 16.06 -2.05
N THR A 363 -10.70 15.11 -2.64
CA THR A 363 -9.51 14.51 -2.02
C THR A 363 -8.30 14.85 -2.88
N ILE A 364 -7.25 15.39 -2.25
CA ILE A 364 -5.92 15.57 -2.84
C ILE A 364 -4.91 14.72 -2.09
N GLY A 365 -4.04 14.04 -2.80
CA GLY A 365 -3.03 13.17 -2.21
C GLY A 365 -1.70 13.27 -2.92
N LEU A 366 -0.63 13.23 -2.16
CA LEU A 366 0.73 13.09 -2.65
C LEU A 366 1.32 11.82 -2.04
N SER A 367 1.75 10.92 -2.88
CA SER A 367 2.40 9.67 -2.46
C SER A 367 3.73 9.47 -3.17
N ARG A 368 4.65 8.79 -2.50
CA ARG A 368 5.91 8.34 -3.07
C ARG A 368 6.12 6.89 -2.71
N ASN A 369 6.41 6.06 -3.71
CA ASN A 369 6.64 4.63 -3.49
C ASN A 369 7.92 4.18 -4.21
N SER A 370 8.97 3.95 -3.42
CA SER A 370 10.26 3.42 -3.89
C SER A 370 10.55 2.01 -3.33
N LYS A 371 9.51 1.29 -2.90
CA LYS A 371 9.66 -0.11 -2.44
C LYS A 371 10.28 -0.98 -3.52
N GLY A 372 11.07 -1.98 -3.09
CA GLY A 372 11.69 -2.96 -3.98
C GLY A 372 10.67 -3.77 -4.80
N VAL A 373 11.17 -4.53 -5.74
CA VAL A 373 10.37 -5.25 -6.76
C VAL A 373 9.35 -6.23 -6.18
N ASN A 374 9.65 -6.83 -5.02
CA ASN A 374 8.73 -7.78 -4.40
C ASN A 374 7.69 -7.06 -3.53
N PRO A 375 6.41 -6.98 -3.95
CA PRO A 375 5.38 -6.26 -3.19
C PRO A 375 4.96 -6.99 -1.91
N ILE A 376 5.13 -8.32 -1.86
CA ILE A 376 4.71 -9.16 -0.72
C ILE A 376 5.72 -9.06 0.41
N PHE A 377 7.00 -9.08 0.08
CA PHE A 377 8.11 -8.98 1.01
C PHE A 377 9.14 -7.94 0.56
N PRO A 378 8.82 -6.63 0.67
CA PRO A 378 9.80 -5.59 0.39
C PRO A 378 10.99 -5.68 1.34
N THR A 379 12.19 -5.65 0.80
CA THR A 379 13.43 -5.74 1.57
C THR A 379 14.13 -4.42 1.78
N VAL A 380 13.84 -3.45 0.91
CA VAL A 380 14.42 -2.09 0.89
C VAL A 380 13.42 -1.10 0.32
N GLY A 381 13.64 0.17 0.58
CA GLY A 381 12.86 1.28 0.04
C GLY A 381 11.79 1.79 1.00
N SER A 382 11.09 2.81 0.57
CA SER A 382 10.09 3.49 1.39
C SER A 382 8.82 3.79 0.60
N GLU A 383 7.74 3.92 1.32
CA GLU A 383 6.48 4.44 0.83
C GLU A 383 5.96 5.47 1.82
N PHE A 384 5.52 6.62 1.34
CA PHE A 384 4.76 7.54 2.15
C PHE A 384 3.62 8.15 1.36
N SER A 385 2.58 8.55 2.08
CA SER A 385 1.45 9.27 1.51
C SER A 385 0.95 10.33 2.49
N ILE A 386 0.60 11.49 1.95
CA ILE A 386 -0.17 12.51 2.64
C ILE A 386 -1.42 12.76 1.81
N SER A 387 -2.58 12.80 2.45
CA SER A 387 -3.85 13.07 1.79
C SER A 387 -4.70 14.01 2.61
N GLY A 388 -5.38 14.92 1.91
CA GLY A 388 -6.40 15.80 2.47
C GLY A 388 -7.74 15.56 1.78
N LYS A 389 -8.79 15.30 2.55
CA LYS A 389 -10.18 15.18 2.10
C LYS A 389 -10.95 16.36 2.64
N PHE A 390 -11.60 17.09 1.76
CA PHE A 390 -12.28 18.35 2.06
C PHE A 390 -13.68 18.32 1.48
N THR A 391 -14.68 18.62 2.28
CA THR A 391 -16.04 18.88 1.81
C THR A 391 -16.23 20.38 1.57
N LEU A 392 -17.32 20.76 0.94
CA LEU A 392 -17.68 22.18 0.85
C LEU A 392 -18.13 22.70 2.22
N PRO A 393 -17.76 23.94 2.59
CA PRO A 393 -18.21 24.56 3.83
C PRO A 393 -19.64 25.11 3.68
N TYR A 394 -20.61 24.21 3.65
CA TYR A 394 -22.04 24.55 3.40
C TYR A 394 -22.60 25.57 4.39
N SER A 395 -22.14 25.53 5.64
CA SER A 395 -22.55 26.45 6.70
C SER A 395 -22.26 27.92 6.39
N LEU A 396 -21.30 28.21 5.48
CA LEU A 396 -20.97 29.60 5.13
C LEU A 396 -22.00 30.26 4.18
N PHE A 397 -22.82 29.46 3.48
CA PHE A 397 -23.69 30.00 2.42
C PHE A 397 -25.12 29.44 2.42
N ASN A 398 -25.48 28.52 3.31
CA ASN A 398 -26.84 27.97 3.37
C ASN A 398 -27.82 28.75 4.25
N GLY A 399 -27.33 29.74 5.00
CA GLY A 399 -28.16 30.60 5.83
C GLY A 399 -28.78 29.94 7.07
N VAL A 400 -28.38 28.74 7.44
CA VAL A 400 -28.87 28.01 8.61
C VAL A 400 -28.11 28.45 9.85
N ASP A 401 -28.83 28.85 10.89
CA ASP A 401 -28.28 29.15 12.24
C ASP A 401 -28.16 27.85 13.04
N TYR A 402 -27.01 27.19 12.93
CA TYR A 402 -26.76 25.91 13.59
C TYR A 402 -26.70 25.99 15.12
N ALA A 403 -26.39 27.16 15.68
CA ALA A 403 -26.37 27.38 17.12
C ALA A 403 -27.78 27.40 17.72
N ASN A 404 -28.77 27.74 16.90
CA ASN A 404 -30.16 27.92 17.36
C ASN A 404 -31.13 26.81 16.97
N LEU A 405 -30.64 25.75 16.27
CA LEU A 405 -31.49 24.64 15.79
C LEU A 405 -32.30 23.97 16.90
N GLU A 406 -31.75 23.83 18.10
CA GLU A 406 -32.42 23.19 19.23
C GLU A 406 -33.62 24.02 19.77
N ASN A 407 -33.65 25.32 19.48
CA ASN A 407 -34.71 26.21 19.91
C ASN A 407 -35.88 26.30 18.92
N LEU A 408 -35.68 25.82 17.69
CA LEU A 408 -36.72 25.84 16.66
C LEU A 408 -37.88 24.92 17.04
N ALA A 409 -39.11 25.42 16.91
CA ALA A 409 -40.33 24.68 17.23
C ALA A 409 -40.51 23.38 16.42
N GLU A 410 -39.99 23.34 15.22
CA GLU A 410 -39.97 22.16 14.34
C GLU A 410 -39.05 21.04 14.85
N ASN A 411 -38.00 21.39 15.60
CA ASN A 411 -37.01 20.48 16.16
C ASN A 411 -37.35 20.05 17.61
N LYS A 412 -38.58 20.21 18.02
CA LYS A 412 -39.09 19.76 19.32
C LYS A 412 -39.80 18.41 19.21
N VAL A 413 -39.75 17.64 20.29
CA VAL A 413 -40.45 16.35 20.40
C VAL A 413 -41.95 16.59 20.35
N ARG A 414 -42.65 15.84 19.50
CA ARG A 414 -44.11 15.89 19.40
C ARG A 414 -44.71 14.49 19.49
N ALA A 415 -45.89 14.40 20.06
CA ALA A 415 -46.65 13.15 20.06
C ALA A 415 -47.03 12.72 18.65
N THR A 416 -46.70 11.48 18.28
CA THR A 416 -47.02 10.92 16.96
C THR A 416 -48.48 10.46 16.85
N VAL A 417 -49.06 10.08 17.95
CA VAL A 417 -50.47 9.64 18.07
C VAL A 417 -51.13 10.37 19.26
N ALA A 418 -52.45 10.47 19.23
CA ALA A 418 -53.17 10.91 20.43
C ALA A 418 -52.94 9.89 21.54
N SER A 419 -52.64 10.35 22.72
CA SER A 419 -52.29 9.50 23.86
C SER A 419 -52.68 10.17 25.19
N GLU A 420 -52.52 9.46 26.28
CA GLU A 420 -52.75 9.93 27.64
C GLU A 420 -51.39 10.11 28.33
N ALA A 421 -51.20 11.25 28.98
CA ALA A 421 -50.01 11.53 29.77
C ALA A 421 -50.03 10.71 31.08
N PRO A 422 -48.89 10.53 31.76
CA PRO A 422 -48.82 9.80 33.03
C PRO A 422 -49.74 10.37 34.14
N ASP A 423 -50.15 11.62 34.02
CA ASP A 423 -51.09 12.29 34.93
C ASP A 423 -52.59 12.11 34.57
N GLY A 424 -52.87 11.33 33.50
CA GLY A 424 -54.22 11.11 33.01
C GLY A 424 -54.74 12.15 32.01
N THR A 425 -53.90 13.11 31.59
CA THR A 425 -54.30 14.14 30.63
C THR A 425 -54.25 13.59 29.20
N ASN A 426 -55.40 13.64 28.50
CA ASN A 426 -55.46 13.29 27.07
C ASN A 426 -54.94 14.43 26.21
N TYR A 427 -54.09 14.11 25.25
CA TYR A 427 -53.54 15.08 24.30
C TYR A 427 -53.57 14.54 22.84
N PRO A 428 -53.83 15.42 21.86
CA PRO A 428 -53.92 15.04 20.47
C PRO A 428 -52.52 14.77 19.85
N ALA A 429 -52.49 14.05 18.75
CA ALA A 429 -51.28 13.93 17.92
C ALA A 429 -50.76 15.32 17.51
N GLY A 430 -49.45 15.52 17.54
CA GLY A 430 -48.79 16.79 17.26
C GLY A 430 -48.53 17.68 18.47
N SER A 431 -49.04 17.35 19.66
CA SER A 431 -48.74 18.05 20.90
C SER A 431 -47.25 18.02 21.23
N TYR A 432 -46.71 19.12 21.75
CA TYR A 432 -45.33 19.17 22.24
C TYR A 432 -45.20 18.38 23.54
N LEU A 433 -44.09 17.68 23.70
CA LEU A 433 -43.80 16.87 24.90
C LEU A 433 -42.50 17.34 25.55
N ASN A 434 -42.51 17.45 26.89
CA ASN A 434 -41.28 17.69 27.65
C ASN A 434 -40.41 16.39 27.75
N SER A 435 -39.30 16.48 28.46
CA SER A 435 -38.37 15.35 28.64
C SER A 435 -38.96 14.16 29.41
N GLU A 436 -40.03 14.38 30.15
CA GLU A 436 -40.74 13.37 30.93
C GLU A 436 -41.94 12.76 30.19
N GLY A 437 -42.23 13.27 28.96
CA GLY A 437 -43.35 12.82 28.13
C GLY A 437 -44.69 13.54 28.43
N TYR A 438 -44.71 14.60 29.24
CA TYR A 438 -45.90 15.40 29.49
C TYR A 438 -46.15 16.41 28.38
N PRO A 439 -47.38 16.65 28.00
CA PRO A 439 -47.74 17.66 27.03
C PRO A 439 -47.46 19.07 27.57
N VAL A 440 -46.89 19.93 26.72
CA VAL A 440 -46.62 21.35 26.99
C VAL A 440 -47.19 22.21 25.88
N THR A 441 -47.59 23.43 26.20
CA THR A 441 -48.15 24.37 25.23
C THR A 441 -47.08 25.23 24.56
N ASP A 442 -46.04 25.58 25.31
CA ASP A 442 -44.93 26.38 24.78
C ASP A 442 -43.84 25.45 24.17
N PRO A 443 -43.48 25.66 22.91
CA PRO A 443 -42.34 24.94 22.32
C PRO A 443 -41.03 25.09 23.08
N ALA A 444 -40.83 26.19 23.83
CA ALA A 444 -39.63 26.41 24.62
C ALA A 444 -39.45 25.38 25.73
N ASP A 445 -40.58 24.92 26.33
CA ASP A 445 -40.59 23.90 27.40
C ASP A 445 -40.52 22.47 26.87
N ALA A 446 -40.64 22.29 25.55
CA ALA A 446 -40.60 20.96 24.91
C ALA A 446 -39.19 20.41 24.82
N ALA A 447 -39.08 19.10 24.94
CA ALA A 447 -37.81 18.38 24.73
C ALA A 447 -37.31 18.57 23.29
N VAL A 448 -36.00 18.61 23.13
CA VAL A 448 -35.36 18.69 21.80
C VAL A 448 -35.38 17.34 21.13
N ASP A 449 -35.87 17.28 19.91
CA ASP A 449 -35.75 16.12 19.02
C ASP A 449 -34.35 16.12 18.40
N ARG A 450 -33.41 15.45 19.07
CA ARG A 450 -32.04 15.38 18.63
C ARG A 450 -31.92 14.72 17.24
N GLY A 451 -32.81 13.81 16.88
CA GLY A 451 -32.84 13.18 15.56
C GLY A 451 -33.07 14.20 14.45
N LYS A 452 -34.06 15.11 14.64
CA LYS A 452 -34.32 16.18 13.66
C LYS A 452 -33.19 17.20 13.59
N VAL A 453 -32.67 17.63 14.75
CA VAL A 453 -31.53 18.55 14.81
C VAL A 453 -30.31 17.97 14.05
N ASP A 454 -29.97 16.71 14.30
CA ASP A 454 -28.84 16.06 13.64
C ASP A 454 -29.12 15.79 12.15
N GLN A 455 -30.37 15.50 11.76
CA GLN A 455 -30.74 15.37 10.37
C GLN A 455 -30.51 16.69 9.59
N GLU A 456 -30.79 17.84 10.20
CA GLU A 456 -30.47 19.15 9.61
C GLU A 456 -28.97 19.42 9.62
N LYS A 457 -28.29 19.17 10.73
CA LYS A 457 -26.83 19.35 10.85
C LYS A 457 -26.07 18.52 9.82
N PHE A 458 -26.50 17.27 9.56
CA PHE A 458 -25.76 16.31 8.75
C PHE A 458 -26.42 15.96 7.41
N ASN A 459 -27.40 16.73 6.97
CA ASN A 459 -28.00 16.56 5.63
C ASN A 459 -26.93 16.64 4.51
N TRP A 460 -26.02 17.62 4.59
CA TRP A 460 -24.79 17.68 3.84
C TRP A 460 -23.61 17.61 4.81
N LEU A 461 -22.74 16.63 4.67
CA LEU A 461 -21.58 16.47 5.56
C LEU A 461 -20.54 17.57 5.30
N GLU A 462 -20.05 18.17 6.38
CA GLU A 462 -19.08 19.26 6.34
C GLU A 462 -17.94 18.97 7.30
N TYR A 463 -16.73 18.68 6.72
CA TYR A 463 -15.53 18.37 7.47
C TYR A 463 -14.29 18.47 6.60
N TYR A 464 -13.15 18.48 7.25
CA TYR A 464 -11.87 18.21 6.61
C TYR A 464 -11.17 17.04 7.33
N LYS A 465 -10.36 16.29 6.58
CA LYS A 465 -9.63 15.12 7.09
C LYS A 465 -8.26 15.07 6.44
N ILE A 466 -7.21 15.02 7.25
CA ILE A 466 -5.82 14.95 6.80
C ILE A 466 -5.22 13.68 7.34
N LYS A 467 -4.57 12.90 6.48
CA LYS A 467 -3.89 11.66 6.86
C LYS A 467 -2.46 11.67 6.33
N PHE A 468 -1.58 11.12 7.15
CA PHE A 468 -0.21 10.83 6.80
C PHE A 468 0.09 9.37 7.13
N LYS A 469 0.75 8.68 6.20
CA LYS A 469 1.24 7.32 6.41
C LYS A 469 2.62 7.20 5.79
N ALA A 470 3.54 6.56 6.52
CA ALA A 470 4.89 6.28 6.05
C ALA A 470 5.31 4.85 6.45
N ASP A 471 5.87 4.14 5.49
CA ASP A 471 6.50 2.83 5.68
C ASP A 471 7.94 2.90 5.16
N ASN A 472 8.87 2.34 5.90
CA ASN A 472 10.27 2.21 5.46
C ASN A 472 10.75 0.78 5.71
N TYR A 473 11.48 0.22 4.75
CA TYR A 473 12.01 -1.13 4.78
C TYR A 473 13.53 -1.07 4.67
N THR A 474 14.19 -1.65 5.67
CA THR A 474 15.65 -1.70 5.73
C THR A 474 16.11 -3.11 6.00
N ARG A 475 16.96 -3.65 5.14
CA ARG A 475 17.61 -4.94 5.37
C ARG A 475 18.70 -4.75 6.42
N ILE A 476 18.55 -5.38 7.60
CA ILE A 476 19.52 -5.26 8.70
C ILE A 476 20.63 -6.28 8.53
N TYR A 477 20.27 -7.54 8.29
CA TYR A 477 21.24 -8.62 8.20
C TYR A 477 20.69 -9.73 7.29
N GLU A 478 21.48 -10.18 6.30
CA GLU A 478 21.11 -11.23 5.33
C GLU A 478 19.67 -11.12 4.80
N LYS A 479 18.77 -11.93 5.36
CA LYS A 479 17.35 -11.99 5.00
C LYS A 479 16.44 -11.24 5.97
N LEU A 480 17.00 -10.71 7.08
CA LEU A 480 16.23 -10.01 8.12
C LEU A 480 15.93 -8.58 7.70
N VAL A 481 14.67 -8.21 7.69
CA VAL A 481 14.19 -6.89 7.28
C VAL A 481 13.48 -6.20 8.45
N LEU A 482 13.86 -4.96 8.73
CA LEU A 482 13.12 -4.06 9.61
C LEU A 482 12.15 -3.24 8.78
N ARG A 483 10.86 -3.29 9.13
CA ARG A 483 9.84 -2.34 8.68
C ARG A 483 9.55 -1.36 9.81
N THR A 484 9.58 -0.07 9.51
CA THR A 484 9.09 0.98 10.39
C THR A 484 7.87 1.63 9.76
N ASN A 485 6.82 1.84 10.55
CA ASN A 485 5.60 2.48 10.09
C ASN A 485 5.21 3.62 11.03
N ALA A 486 4.71 4.71 10.47
CA ALA A 486 4.11 5.82 11.20
C ALA A 486 2.83 6.28 10.47
N GLU A 487 1.74 6.43 11.23
CA GLU A 487 0.44 6.87 10.71
C GLU A 487 -0.13 7.96 11.61
N PHE A 488 -0.69 9.01 10.98
CA PHE A 488 -1.37 10.11 11.66
C PHE A 488 -2.66 10.44 10.90
N GLY A 489 -3.71 10.74 11.64
CA GLY A 489 -4.96 11.22 11.07
C GLY A 489 -5.53 12.34 11.91
N PHE A 490 -6.04 13.35 11.24
CA PHE A 490 -6.68 14.51 11.84
C PHE A 490 -7.98 14.79 11.10
N MET A 491 -9.05 15.04 11.82
CA MET A 491 -10.36 15.39 11.29
C MET A 491 -10.94 16.56 12.09
N GLY A 492 -11.57 17.50 11.41
CA GLY A 492 -12.21 18.64 12.02
C GLY A 492 -13.43 19.13 11.25
N ALA A 493 -14.22 19.94 11.90
CA ALA A 493 -15.34 20.67 11.30
C ALA A 493 -14.93 22.11 10.98
N TYR A 494 -15.50 22.71 9.92
CA TYR A 494 -15.29 24.13 9.63
C TYR A 494 -16.12 25.02 10.55
N ASN A 495 -17.30 24.54 10.97
CA ASN A 495 -18.22 25.22 11.87
C ASN A 495 -18.38 24.42 13.16
N SER A 496 -18.08 25.03 14.31
CA SER A 496 -18.16 24.40 15.64
C SER A 496 -19.60 24.10 16.06
N ASP A 497 -20.57 24.89 15.64
CA ASP A 497 -21.99 24.77 16.07
C ASP A 497 -22.68 23.61 15.33
N ARG A 498 -22.19 23.25 14.14
CA ARG A 498 -22.57 22.01 13.48
C ARG A 498 -22.02 20.77 14.17
N GLY A 499 -20.86 20.92 14.77
CA GLY A 499 -20.14 19.82 15.38
C GLY A 499 -19.44 18.91 14.37
N LEU A 500 -18.82 17.86 14.90
CA LEU A 500 -18.08 16.88 14.15
C LEU A 500 -19.01 15.83 13.54
N VAL A 501 -18.86 15.55 12.26
CA VAL A 501 -19.64 14.50 11.60
C VAL A 501 -19.46 13.16 12.31
N PRO A 502 -20.50 12.36 12.49
CA PRO A 502 -20.42 11.06 13.15
C PRO A 502 -19.76 9.99 12.27
N PHE A 503 -19.82 10.14 10.96
CA PHE A 503 -19.08 9.27 10.01
C PHE A 503 -17.62 9.69 9.87
N GLU A 504 -16.83 8.90 9.20
CA GLU A 504 -15.44 9.21 8.86
C GLU A 504 -14.50 9.31 10.07
N ARG A 505 -14.98 9.09 11.30
CA ARG A 505 -14.14 9.09 12.50
C ARG A 505 -13.24 7.87 12.55
N PHE A 506 -12.16 7.99 13.32
CA PHE A 506 -11.14 6.95 13.47
C PHE A 506 -11.48 6.03 14.64
N PHE A 507 -11.49 4.74 14.38
CA PHE A 507 -11.69 3.69 15.37
C PHE A 507 -10.41 2.88 15.48
N LEU A 508 -9.71 2.97 16.61
CA LEU A 508 -8.41 2.36 16.83
C LEU A 508 -8.53 1.09 17.68
N GLY A 509 -7.81 0.04 17.28
CA GLY A 509 -7.68 -1.23 18.01
C GLY A 509 -8.03 -2.45 17.19
N GLY A 510 -7.45 -3.59 17.56
CA GLY A 510 -7.74 -4.91 17.00
C GLY A 510 -7.19 -5.16 15.60
N ASP A 511 -7.79 -6.13 14.92
CA ASP A 511 -7.46 -6.55 13.54
C ASP A 511 -8.41 -5.98 12.48
N GLY A 512 -9.50 -5.37 12.91
CA GLY A 512 -10.51 -4.80 12.02
C GLY A 512 -11.46 -5.82 11.38
N LEU A 513 -11.28 -7.13 11.61
CA LEU A 513 -12.10 -8.17 10.97
C LEU A 513 -13.50 -8.31 11.57
N ALA A 514 -13.67 -7.97 12.85
CA ALA A 514 -14.97 -8.06 13.52
C ALA A 514 -15.92 -6.89 13.20
N ASN A 515 -15.45 -5.88 12.47
CA ASN A 515 -16.23 -4.69 12.14
C ASN A 515 -16.81 -4.78 10.74
N PHE A 516 -17.97 -5.38 10.65
CA PHE A 516 -18.78 -5.39 9.42
C PHE A 516 -19.74 -4.19 9.32
N SER A 517 -19.44 -3.11 10.03
CA SER A 517 -20.23 -1.88 9.92
C SER A 517 -19.80 -1.13 8.65
N LEU A 518 -20.72 -1.03 7.70
CA LEU A 518 -20.53 -0.29 6.43
C LEU A 518 -20.87 1.21 6.59
N ASP A 519 -20.76 1.76 7.77
CA ASP A 519 -21.24 3.08 8.15
C ASP A 519 -20.23 4.22 7.91
N GLY A 520 -19.17 3.95 7.16
CA GLY A 520 -18.15 4.96 6.83
C GLY A 520 -17.10 5.21 7.90
N ARG A 521 -17.16 4.47 9.04
CA ARG A 521 -16.08 4.54 10.04
C ARG A 521 -14.75 4.04 9.47
N GLU A 522 -13.66 4.67 9.89
CA GLU A 522 -12.32 4.26 9.50
C GLU A 522 -11.64 3.46 10.62
N VAL A 523 -11.43 2.19 10.39
CA VAL A 523 -10.81 1.29 11.39
C VAL A 523 -9.30 1.28 11.22
N ILE A 524 -8.59 1.65 12.29
CA ILE A 524 -7.13 1.67 12.37
C ILE A 524 -6.71 0.48 13.24
N GLN A 525 -6.03 -0.46 12.64
CA GLN A 525 -5.58 -1.67 13.35
C GLN A 525 -4.49 -1.33 14.37
N LEU A 526 -4.60 -1.86 15.58
CA LEU A 526 -3.55 -1.90 16.58
C LEU A 526 -3.64 -3.24 17.32
N ARG A 527 -2.67 -4.09 17.07
CA ARG A 527 -2.63 -5.45 17.63
C ARG A 527 -2.38 -5.44 19.14
N GLY A 528 -2.88 -6.45 19.86
CA GLY A 528 -2.80 -6.52 21.33
C GLY A 528 -3.96 -5.83 22.06
N TYR A 529 -4.93 -5.31 21.32
CA TYR A 529 -6.14 -4.68 21.87
C TYR A 529 -7.38 -5.22 21.16
N PRO A 530 -8.55 -5.26 21.82
CA PRO A 530 -9.81 -5.60 21.16
C PRO A 530 -10.16 -4.59 20.06
N ASN A 531 -11.02 -4.99 19.13
CA ASN A 531 -11.46 -4.13 18.04
C ASN A 531 -12.11 -2.84 18.56
N ASN A 532 -11.67 -1.68 18.04
CA ASN A 532 -12.15 -0.33 18.34
C ASN A 532 -11.98 0.12 19.80
N SER A 533 -11.37 -0.67 20.65
CA SER A 533 -11.33 -0.44 22.10
C SER A 533 -10.51 0.79 22.54
N LEU A 534 -9.66 1.30 21.67
CA LEU A 534 -8.79 2.45 21.97
C LEU A 534 -9.38 3.80 21.54
N SER A 535 -10.62 3.81 21.08
CA SER A 535 -11.38 5.01 20.71
C SER A 535 -12.58 5.16 21.61
N SER A 536 -13.12 6.37 21.71
CA SER A 536 -14.43 6.59 22.31
C SER A 536 -15.52 5.86 21.51
N GLN A 537 -16.71 5.74 22.09
CA GLN A 537 -17.86 5.10 21.44
C GLN A 537 -18.20 5.77 20.10
N ASP A 538 -18.00 7.08 20.01
CA ASP A 538 -18.24 7.87 18.80
C ASP A 538 -17.07 7.86 17.81
N GLY A 539 -15.93 7.28 18.17
CA GLY A 539 -14.69 7.32 17.41
C GLY A 539 -13.87 8.59 17.63
N GLY A 540 -12.55 8.48 17.47
CA GLY A 540 -11.63 9.61 17.60
C GLY A 540 -11.61 10.51 16.37
N THR A 541 -11.25 11.77 16.55
CA THR A 541 -11.00 12.72 15.46
C THR A 541 -9.52 12.85 15.12
N ILE A 542 -8.68 12.38 16.02
CA ILE A 542 -7.22 12.37 15.86
C ILE A 542 -6.72 10.98 16.25
N TYR A 543 -5.77 10.46 15.50
CA TYR A 543 -5.00 9.28 15.90
C TYR A 543 -3.54 9.40 15.51
N ASN A 544 -2.71 8.69 16.22
CA ASN A 544 -1.34 8.39 15.84
C ASN A 544 -1.03 6.92 16.12
N LYS A 545 -0.26 6.33 15.24
CA LYS A 545 0.19 4.94 15.32
C LYS A 545 1.61 4.82 14.84
N PHE A 546 2.40 4.00 15.55
CA PHE A 546 3.75 3.63 15.20
C PHE A 546 3.89 2.11 15.26
N SER A 547 4.65 1.55 14.33
CA SER A 547 4.93 0.12 14.31
C SER A 547 6.38 -0.15 13.89
N LEU A 548 7.02 -1.07 14.61
CA LEU A 548 8.31 -1.63 14.26
C LEU A 548 8.12 -3.13 14.06
N GLU A 549 8.46 -3.66 12.89
CA GLU A 549 8.35 -5.08 12.59
C GLU A 549 9.70 -5.63 12.10
N LEU A 550 10.17 -6.68 12.76
CA LEU A 550 11.26 -7.50 12.25
C LEU A 550 10.67 -8.66 11.47
N ARG A 551 11.01 -8.79 10.20
CA ARG A 551 10.47 -9.77 9.25
C ARG A 551 11.56 -10.71 8.77
N TYR A 552 11.27 -12.00 8.78
CA TYR A 552 12.19 -13.04 8.28
C TYR A 552 11.46 -13.95 7.29
N PRO A 553 11.92 -14.08 6.04
CA PRO A 553 11.28 -14.92 5.04
C PRO A 553 11.64 -16.39 5.27
N ILE A 554 10.63 -17.24 5.36
CA ILE A 554 10.77 -18.70 5.44
C ILE A 554 10.88 -19.24 4.01
N THR A 555 9.96 -18.84 3.14
CA THR A 555 9.98 -19.12 1.70
C THR A 555 9.35 -17.97 0.92
N LEU A 556 9.88 -17.65 -0.25
CA LEU A 556 9.38 -16.61 -1.15
C LEU A 556 9.17 -17.18 -2.57
N ASN A 557 8.54 -18.33 -2.68
CA ASN A 557 8.26 -18.97 -3.95
C ASN A 557 7.02 -18.36 -4.62
N GLN A 558 6.91 -18.51 -5.93
CA GLN A 558 5.75 -18.02 -6.71
C GLN A 558 4.42 -18.65 -6.26
N SER A 559 4.43 -19.91 -5.85
CA SER A 559 3.23 -20.62 -5.38
C SER A 559 2.78 -20.22 -3.99
N ALA A 560 3.72 -19.85 -3.11
CA ALA A 560 3.43 -19.36 -1.77
C ALA A 560 4.63 -18.58 -1.21
N SER A 561 4.36 -17.42 -0.59
CA SER A 561 5.34 -16.68 0.17
C SER A 561 4.99 -16.73 1.65
N ILE A 562 5.90 -17.24 2.47
CA ILE A 562 5.70 -17.41 3.92
C ILE A 562 6.80 -16.65 4.64
N TYR A 563 6.43 -15.80 5.59
CA TYR A 563 7.39 -15.13 6.46
C TYR A 563 6.87 -14.99 7.90
N ALA A 564 7.79 -15.05 8.83
CA ALA A 564 7.55 -14.78 10.24
C ALA A 564 7.87 -13.32 10.56
N LEU A 565 7.23 -12.80 11.57
CA LEU A 565 7.50 -11.44 12.05
C LEU A 565 7.38 -11.36 13.58
N SER A 566 8.13 -10.42 14.16
CA SER A 566 7.89 -9.89 15.50
C SER A 566 7.66 -8.40 15.41
N PHE A 567 6.88 -7.85 16.31
CA PHE A 567 6.50 -6.44 16.22
C PHE A 567 6.35 -5.77 17.58
N LEU A 568 6.56 -4.46 17.55
CA LEU A 568 6.20 -3.51 18.59
C LEU A 568 5.25 -2.50 17.95
N GLU A 569 4.10 -2.25 18.57
CA GLU A 569 3.14 -1.24 18.12
C GLU A 569 2.80 -0.29 19.26
N ALA A 570 2.53 0.94 18.91
CA ALA A 570 2.07 1.96 19.83
C ALA A 570 1.13 2.92 19.12
N GLY A 571 0.03 3.30 19.75
CA GLY A 571 -0.92 4.23 19.15
C GLY A 571 -1.97 4.72 20.13
N SER A 572 -2.65 5.79 19.78
CA SER A 572 -3.76 6.36 20.53
C SER A 572 -4.73 7.09 19.63
N ALA A 573 -5.98 7.13 20.04
CA ALA A 573 -7.02 7.97 19.46
C ALA A 573 -7.47 9.05 20.47
N PHE A 574 -7.87 10.21 19.97
CA PHE A 574 -8.29 11.35 20.76
C PHE A 574 -9.52 11.99 20.14
N ASP A 575 -10.43 12.46 21.00
CA ASP A 575 -11.70 13.06 20.56
C ASP A 575 -11.54 14.51 20.13
N THR A 576 -10.57 15.22 20.71
CA THR A 576 -10.37 16.65 20.43
C THR A 576 -8.89 17.02 20.37
N PHE A 577 -8.58 18.11 19.68
CA PHE A 577 -7.22 18.66 19.59
C PHE A 577 -6.66 19.08 20.95
N LYS A 578 -7.51 19.52 21.89
CA LYS A 578 -7.09 19.91 23.26
C LYS A 578 -6.58 18.71 24.07
N GLN A 579 -7.07 17.50 23.76
CA GLN A 579 -6.67 16.26 24.44
C GLN A 579 -5.46 15.59 23.78
N TYR A 580 -5.08 16.06 22.59
CA TYR A 580 -4.02 15.40 21.80
C TYR A 580 -2.66 15.48 22.48
N ASN A 581 -2.12 14.31 22.79
CA ASN A 581 -0.77 14.13 23.29
C ASN A 581 -0.10 12.98 22.53
N PRO A 582 0.85 13.26 21.62
CA PRO A 582 1.46 12.24 20.77
C PRO A 582 2.31 11.22 21.53
N PHE A 583 2.63 11.48 22.80
CA PHE A 583 3.41 10.59 23.66
C PHE A 583 2.56 9.73 24.60
N LYS A 584 1.26 9.99 24.68
CA LYS A 584 0.34 9.12 25.43
C LYS A 584 -0.10 7.98 24.51
N LEU A 585 0.63 6.85 24.57
CA LEU A 585 0.47 5.74 23.65
C LEU A 585 0.07 4.46 24.40
N GLN A 586 -0.88 3.73 23.86
CA GLN A 586 -1.13 2.34 24.21
C GLN A 586 -0.17 1.45 23.40
N ARG A 587 0.59 0.61 24.10
CA ARG A 587 1.74 -0.14 23.57
C ARG A 587 1.44 -1.63 23.55
N SER A 588 1.94 -2.31 22.54
CA SER A 588 1.86 -3.76 22.42
C SER A 588 3.11 -4.35 21.78
N ALA A 589 3.30 -5.64 22.00
CA ALA A 589 4.31 -6.43 21.34
C ALA A 589 3.75 -7.79 20.97
N GLY A 590 4.28 -8.39 19.92
CA GLY A 590 3.79 -9.70 19.50
C GLY A 590 4.65 -10.36 18.43
N VAL A 591 4.19 -11.54 18.03
CA VAL A 591 4.76 -12.34 16.96
C VAL A 591 3.66 -12.79 16.02
N GLY A 592 4.02 -13.04 14.77
CA GLY A 592 3.05 -13.49 13.79
C GLY A 592 3.66 -14.22 12.61
N ILE A 593 2.81 -14.84 11.84
CA ILE A 593 3.14 -15.50 10.58
C ILE A 593 2.25 -14.97 9.46
N ARG A 594 2.82 -14.86 8.29
CA ARG A 594 2.13 -14.45 7.06
C ARG A 594 2.31 -15.53 6.01
N VAL A 595 1.23 -15.86 5.34
CA VAL A 595 1.20 -16.80 4.22
C VAL A 595 0.48 -16.10 3.07
N PHE A 596 1.19 -15.82 2.02
CA PHE A 596 0.60 -15.32 0.78
C PHE A 596 0.48 -16.46 -0.22
N MET A 597 -0.70 -16.64 -0.75
CA MET A 597 -0.99 -17.58 -1.85
C MET A 597 -1.72 -16.82 -2.96
N PRO A 598 -1.30 -16.92 -4.23
CA PRO A 598 -1.94 -16.17 -5.32
C PRO A 598 -3.44 -16.36 -5.44
N ALA A 599 -3.96 -17.55 -5.08
CA ALA A 599 -5.39 -17.87 -5.14
C ALA A 599 -6.20 -17.35 -3.95
N PHE A 600 -5.56 -17.12 -2.79
CA PHE A 600 -6.26 -16.77 -1.54
C PHE A 600 -5.84 -15.41 -0.96
N GLY A 601 -4.83 -14.77 -1.55
CA GLY A 601 -4.26 -13.54 -1.02
C GLY A 601 -3.38 -13.74 0.22
N LEU A 602 -3.27 -12.72 1.06
CA LEU A 602 -2.50 -12.77 2.29
C LEU A 602 -3.36 -13.29 3.44
N LEU A 603 -2.88 -14.32 4.09
CA LEU A 603 -3.41 -14.85 5.35
C LEU A 603 -2.39 -14.61 6.46
N GLY A 604 -2.85 -14.35 7.65
CA GLY A 604 -1.95 -14.15 8.79
C GLY A 604 -2.62 -14.44 10.12
N ILE A 605 -1.78 -14.77 11.09
CA ILE A 605 -2.17 -14.87 12.49
C ILE A 605 -1.11 -14.19 13.33
N ASP A 606 -1.55 -13.37 14.29
CA ASP A 606 -0.70 -12.66 15.24
C ASP A 606 -1.13 -12.97 16.67
N PHE A 607 -0.14 -13.20 17.53
CA PHE A 607 -0.30 -13.26 18.97
C PHE A 607 0.36 -12.01 19.56
N ALA A 608 -0.43 -11.17 20.19
CA ALA A 608 -0.01 -9.87 20.67
C ALA A 608 -0.41 -9.65 22.13
N HIS A 609 0.46 -9.01 22.89
CA HIS A 609 0.21 -8.62 24.27
C HIS A 609 0.11 -7.09 24.37
N GLY A 610 -1.04 -6.60 24.82
CA GLY A 610 -1.25 -5.18 25.17
C GLY A 610 -0.74 -4.89 26.56
N PHE A 611 0.17 -3.91 26.68
CA PHE A 611 0.82 -3.56 27.97
C PHE A 611 0.02 -2.57 28.80
N ASP A 612 -0.85 -1.82 28.15
CA ASP A 612 -1.62 -0.75 28.77
C ASP A 612 -3.11 -1.11 28.85
N ALA A 613 -3.83 -0.47 29.74
CA ALA A 613 -5.28 -0.64 29.87
C ALA A 613 -6.02 0.03 28.70
N VAL A 614 -7.15 -0.53 28.34
CA VAL A 614 -8.11 0.11 27.44
C VAL A 614 -8.67 1.37 28.12
N PRO A 615 -8.92 2.48 27.40
CA PRO A 615 -9.53 3.67 27.98
C PRO A 615 -10.83 3.35 28.73
N GLY A 616 -10.91 3.77 30.00
CA GLY A 616 -12.04 3.47 30.90
C GLY A 616 -11.91 2.17 31.69
N GLU A 617 -10.91 1.34 31.42
CA GLU A 617 -10.63 0.13 32.18
C GLU A 617 -9.38 0.28 33.05
N THR A 618 -9.29 -0.52 34.10
CA THR A 618 -8.13 -0.55 35.02
C THR A 618 -7.19 -1.72 34.74
N VAL A 619 -7.68 -2.72 34.02
CA VAL A 619 -6.92 -3.94 33.72
C VAL A 619 -6.25 -3.81 32.36
N LYS A 620 -5.00 -4.29 32.26
CA LYS A 620 -4.26 -4.34 31.00
C LYS A 620 -4.98 -5.23 29.98
N SER A 621 -4.88 -4.89 28.69
CA SER A 621 -5.50 -5.67 27.60
C SER A 621 -5.05 -7.14 27.56
N GLY A 622 -3.76 -7.38 27.88
CA GLY A 622 -3.21 -8.75 27.93
C GLY A 622 -3.04 -9.38 26.54
N TRP A 623 -3.12 -10.71 26.48
CA TRP A 623 -2.93 -11.46 25.25
C TRP A 623 -4.17 -11.45 24.37
N GLN A 624 -3.97 -11.10 23.10
CA GLN A 624 -4.98 -11.10 22.05
C GLN A 624 -4.47 -11.87 20.83
N THR A 625 -5.38 -12.60 20.18
CA THR A 625 -5.11 -13.26 18.89
C THR A 625 -5.80 -12.48 17.79
N HIS A 626 -5.06 -12.17 16.73
CA HIS A 626 -5.54 -11.40 15.59
C HIS A 626 -5.38 -12.19 14.31
N PHE A 627 -6.36 -12.09 13.43
CA PHE A 627 -6.32 -12.69 12.11
C PHE A 627 -6.16 -11.64 11.03
N ILE A 628 -5.51 -12.00 9.94
CA ILE A 628 -5.39 -11.16 8.75
C ILE A 628 -5.86 -11.99 7.57
N ILE A 629 -6.85 -11.48 6.84
CA ILE A 629 -7.44 -12.16 5.70
C ILE A 629 -7.56 -11.15 4.55
N GLY A 630 -6.96 -11.48 3.40
CA GLY A 630 -7.25 -10.79 2.14
C GLY A 630 -6.79 -9.35 2.02
N GLN A 631 -5.67 -8.95 2.62
CA GLN A 631 -5.10 -7.65 2.28
C GLN A 631 -4.61 -7.67 0.83
N GLN A 632 -5.21 -6.83 -0.01
CA GLN A 632 -4.70 -6.54 -1.34
C GLN A 632 -3.48 -5.61 -1.22
N PHE A 633 -2.41 -5.93 -1.94
CA PHE A 633 -1.20 -5.13 -2.06
C PHE A 633 -1.32 -4.10 -3.17
#